data_eda410dd64dbeee891f3264e1c9ddc97
#
_entry.id   eda410dd64dbeee891f3264e1c9ddc97
#
_cell.length_a   1.000
_cell.length_b   1.000
_cell.length_c   1.000
_cell.angle_alpha   90.00
_cell.angle_beta   90.00
_cell.angle_gamma   90.00
#
_symmetry.space_group_name_H-M   'P 1'
#
loop_
_entity.id
_entity.type
_entity.pdbx_description
1 polymer ?
#
loop_
_entity_poly.entity_id
_entity_poly.type
_entity_poly.pdbx_seq_one_letter_code
_entity_poly.pdbx_strand_id
1 'polypeptide(L)'
;MAEREGLLPFKLIEEEAGEALTSYGGLPLVLETCEALGLARLIKQHVGIKQRDRGFSESKYVESVIALIAAGGDCLEDIERLRSDAGLKLLLGKLPSAEAVRFFLYGFHDEKLLEGKPDEGAFIAEETRPLAGLWEVNREVVIKASRKEAPQQATIDQDATVIQSHKEQSRMTYLGERGYQPVINYWVEQDLILSDEFRDLSACPHRQMAMCRRGWTLYRRFSGRPGRCRRASRRSTFVPTARPTNTSCWTR
;
A
#
# COMPACT_ATOMS: atom_id res chain seq x y z
N MET A 1 -18.85 16.18 29.52
CA MET A 1 -18.72 15.79 28.11
C MET A 1 -17.39 16.30 27.60
N ALA A 2 -16.52 15.44 27.09
CA ALA A 2 -15.25 15.83 26.47
C ALA A 2 -15.47 15.94 24.96
N GLU A 3 -15.35 17.13 24.41
CA GLU A 3 -15.32 17.36 22.96
C GLU A 3 -13.86 17.22 22.48
N ARG A 4 -13.63 16.35 21.49
CA ARG A 4 -12.38 16.29 20.76
C ARG A 4 -12.62 16.79 19.34
N GLU A 5 -11.94 17.84 18.94
CA GLU A 5 -11.86 18.26 17.53
C GLU A 5 -10.74 17.50 16.84
N GLY A 6 -11.11 16.69 15.84
CA GLY A 6 -10.18 16.03 14.94
C GLY A 6 -9.93 16.86 13.69
N LEU A 7 -9.09 16.34 12.78
CA LEU A 7 -8.82 16.94 11.46
C LEU A 7 -9.96 16.75 10.46
N LEU A 8 -10.87 15.81 10.73
CA LEU A 8 -12.05 15.56 9.90
C LEU A 8 -13.21 16.47 10.32
N PRO A 9 -14.19 16.72 9.43
CA PRO A 9 -15.31 17.61 9.69
C PRO A 9 -16.38 16.95 10.58
N PHE A 10 -15.99 16.30 11.67
CA PHE A 10 -16.87 15.77 12.70
C PHE A 10 -16.24 15.91 14.09
N LYS A 11 -17.08 15.91 15.10
CA LYS A 11 -16.68 15.95 16.51
C LYS A 11 -17.00 14.61 17.17
N LEU A 12 -16.10 14.14 18.02
CA LEU A 12 -16.36 13.02 18.92
C LEU A 12 -17.00 13.57 20.20
N ILE A 13 -18.24 13.20 20.43
CA ILE A 13 -19.02 13.58 21.63
C ILE A 13 -19.35 12.30 22.37
N GLU A 14 -19.03 12.24 23.66
CA GLU A 14 -19.53 11.17 24.53
C GLU A 14 -20.98 11.50 24.90
N GLU A 15 -21.94 10.80 24.31
CA GLU A 15 -23.34 10.83 24.66
C GLU A 15 -23.82 9.49 25.20
N GLU A 16 -24.82 9.54 26.09
CA GLU A 16 -25.58 8.35 26.45
C GLU A 16 -26.33 7.85 25.21
N ALA A 17 -26.25 6.55 24.97
CA ALA A 17 -26.64 5.79 23.80
C ALA A 17 -27.67 6.45 22.85
N GLY A 18 -27.17 6.99 21.73
CA GLY A 18 -28.02 7.47 20.63
C GLY A 18 -28.50 6.34 19.71
N GLU A 19 -29.50 6.64 18.85
CA GLU A 19 -30.10 5.65 17.94
C GLU A 19 -29.19 5.12 16.84
N ALA A 20 -28.03 5.76 16.58
CA ALA A 20 -27.10 5.39 15.49
C ALA A 20 -25.76 4.90 16.05
N LEU A 21 -25.74 3.67 16.52
CA LEU A 21 -24.52 2.99 16.96
C LEU A 21 -23.78 2.36 15.77
N THR A 22 -22.46 2.27 15.89
CA THR A 22 -21.60 1.54 14.94
C THR A 22 -20.67 0.60 15.65
N SER A 23 -20.49 -0.60 15.10
CA SER A 23 -19.43 -1.53 15.55
C SER A 23 -18.03 -1.14 15.06
N TYR A 24 -17.92 -0.13 14.19
CA TYR A 24 -16.69 0.32 13.56
C TYR A 24 -16.17 1.64 14.12
N GLY A 25 -16.35 1.88 15.40
CA GLY A 25 -15.98 3.15 16.06
C GLY A 25 -14.50 3.54 15.93
N GLY A 26 -13.61 2.60 15.60
CA GLY A 26 -12.21 2.86 15.32
C GLY A 26 -11.90 3.39 13.91
N LEU A 27 -12.80 3.21 12.92
CA LEU A 27 -12.54 3.63 11.54
C LEU A 27 -12.32 5.15 11.37
N PRO A 28 -13.06 6.03 12.07
CA PRO A 28 -12.80 7.46 12.01
C PRO A 28 -11.35 7.83 12.33
N LEU A 29 -10.72 7.15 13.29
CA LEU A 29 -9.31 7.39 13.65
C LEU A 29 -8.34 6.99 12.53
N VAL A 30 -8.65 5.90 11.82
CA VAL A 30 -7.86 5.48 10.65
C VAL A 30 -7.95 6.53 9.55
N LEU A 31 -9.14 7.03 9.25
CA LEU A 31 -9.34 8.05 8.21
C LEU A 31 -8.78 9.41 8.63
N GLU A 32 -8.85 9.77 9.90
CA GLU A 32 -8.18 10.96 10.42
C GLU A 32 -6.65 10.88 10.25
N THR A 33 -6.08 9.69 10.43
CA THR A 33 -4.66 9.45 10.13
C THR A 33 -4.36 9.64 8.65
N CYS A 34 -5.22 9.15 7.75
CA CYS A 34 -5.08 9.37 6.31
C CYS A 34 -5.11 10.87 5.96
N GLU A 35 -5.99 11.62 6.60
CA GLU A 35 -6.07 13.08 6.41
C GLU A 35 -4.83 13.80 6.95
N ALA A 36 -4.36 13.44 8.14
CA ALA A 36 -3.12 13.98 8.73
C ALA A 36 -1.89 13.73 7.85
N LEU A 37 -1.84 12.59 7.17
CA LEU A 37 -0.82 12.26 6.18
C LEU A 37 -1.05 12.98 4.84
N GLY A 38 -2.20 13.63 4.63
CA GLY A 38 -2.58 14.33 3.42
C GLY A 38 -2.83 13.41 2.24
N LEU A 39 -3.40 12.22 2.50
CA LEU A 39 -3.62 11.17 1.51
C LEU A 39 -4.45 11.67 0.32
N ALA A 40 -5.55 12.39 0.56
CA ALA A 40 -6.41 12.91 -0.49
C ALA A 40 -5.65 13.82 -1.49
N ARG A 41 -4.78 14.68 -0.99
CA ARG A 41 -3.93 15.54 -1.81
C ARG A 41 -2.92 14.73 -2.62
N LEU A 42 -2.28 13.73 -2.01
CA LEU A 42 -1.29 12.89 -2.68
C LEU A 42 -1.93 12.07 -3.80
N ILE A 43 -3.11 11.48 -3.56
CA ILE A 43 -3.85 10.74 -4.58
C ILE A 43 -4.21 11.67 -5.75
N LYS A 44 -4.76 12.84 -5.48
CA LYS A 44 -5.06 13.81 -6.54
C LYS A 44 -3.84 14.23 -7.35
N GLN A 45 -2.66 14.26 -6.72
CA GLN A 45 -1.41 14.66 -7.38
C GLN A 45 -0.82 13.57 -8.25
N HIS A 46 -0.88 12.31 -7.81
CA HIS A 46 -0.13 11.20 -8.41
C HIS A 46 -1.01 10.18 -9.15
N VAL A 47 -2.27 9.99 -8.72
CA VAL A 47 -3.19 9.03 -9.33
C VAL A 47 -4.13 9.77 -10.28
N GLY A 48 -4.10 9.48 -11.53
CA GLY A 48 -4.91 10.19 -12.54
C GLY A 48 -5.71 9.19 -13.38
N ILE A 49 -6.71 8.55 -12.80
CA ILE A 49 -7.60 7.59 -13.47
C ILE A 49 -8.81 8.29 -14.07
N LYS A 50 -9.44 9.18 -13.29
CA LYS A 50 -10.67 9.84 -13.70
C LYS A 50 -10.42 10.92 -14.75
N GLN A 51 -11.11 10.80 -15.87
CA GLN A 51 -11.11 11.82 -16.93
C GLN A 51 -12.15 12.92 -16.69
N ARG A 52 -13.14 12.68 -15.83
CA ARG A 52 -14.24 13.62 -15.55
C ARG A 52 -14.48 13.73 -14.06
N ASP A 53 -14.73 14.94 -13.59
CA ASP A 53 -15.06 15.21 -12.18
C ASP A 53 -16.54 14.97 -11.89
N ARG A 54 -16.96 13.69 -11.90
CA ARG A 54 -18.31 13.25 -11.57
C ARG A 54 -18.26 12.12 -10.55
N GLY A 55 -19.23 12.12 -9.62
CA GLY A 55 -19.30 11.12 -8.55
C GLY A 55 -18.25 11.31 -7.47
N PHE A 56 -17.82 10.23 -6.85
CA PHE A 56 -16.79 10.25 -5.79
C PHE A 56 -15.41 10.63 -6.34
N SER A 57 -14.61 11.31 -5.53
CA SER A 57 -13.19 11.56 -5.84
C SER A 57 -12.37 10.28 -5.81
N GLU A 58 -11.21 10.27 -6.47
CA GLU A 58 -10.28 9.12 -6.42
C GLU A 58 -9.82 8.83 -4.98
N SER A 59 -9.58 9.88 -4.19
CA SER A 59 -9.27 9.74 -2.76
C SER A 59 -10.37 9.03 -2.00
N LYS A 60 -11.66 9.33 -2.29
CA LYS A 60 -12.77 8.66 -1.62
C LYS A 60 -12.85 7.17 -1.93
N TYR A 61 -12.52 6.75 -3.16
CA TYR A 61 -12.39 5.33 -3.48
C TYR A 61 -11.27 4.67 -2.70
N VAL A 62 -10.07 5.27 -2.65
CA VAL A 62 -8.93 4.72 -1.91
C VAL A 62 -9.22 4.68 -0.40
N GLU A 63 -9.76 5.74 0.18
CA GLU A 63 -10.19 5.78 1.58
C GLU A 63 -11.21 4.70 1.90
N SER A 64 -12.14 4.44 0.98
CA SER A 64 -13.15 3.38 1.16
C SER A 64 -12.53 1.98 1.17
N VAL A 65 -11.50 1.74 0.36
CA VAL A 65 -10.74 0.48 0.38
C VAL A 65 -9.94 0.37 1.68
N ILE A 66 -9.30 1.44 2.14
CA ILE A 66 -8.60 1.47 3.43
C ILE A 66 -9.58 1.17 4.57
N ALA A 67 -10.75 1.82 4.58
CA ALA A 67 -11.78 1.58 5.59
C ALA A 67 -12.29 0.14 5.55
N LEU A 68 -12.48 -0.43 4.36
CA LEU A 68 -12.87 -1.82 4.18
C LEU A 68 -11.86 -2.79 4.79
N ILE A 69 -10.58 -2.63 4.48
CA ILE A 69 -9.50 -3.47 5.01
C ILE A 69 -9.37 -3.29 6.53
N ALA A 70 -9.43 -2.06 7.03
CA ALA A 70 -9.34 -1.76 8.46
C ALA A 70 -10.54 -2.29 9.25
N ALA A 71 -11.69 -2.46 8.61
CA ALA A 71 -12.88 -3.10 9.18
C ALA A 71 -12.83 -4.64 9.14
N GLY A 72 -11.78 -5.24 8.58
CA GLY A 72 -11.65 -6.70 8.43
C GLY A 72 -12.45 -7.26 7.26
N GLY A 73 -12.71 -6.47 6.21
CA GLY A 73 -13.36 -6.95 5.00
C GLY A 73 -12.44 -7.82 4.15
N ASP A 74 -12.95 -8.94 3.68
CA ASP A 74 -12.23 -9.93 2.87
C ASP A 74 -12.47 -9.74 1.37
N CYS A 75 -13.57 -9.11 0.99
CA CYS A 75 -13.94 -8.88 -0.39
C CYS A 75 -14.58 -7.48 -0.58
N LEU A 76 -14.68 -7.02 -1.83
CA LEU A 76 -15.26 -5.70 -2.12
C LEU A 76 -16.72 -5.58 -1.70
N GLU A 77 -17.45 -6.68 -1.73
CA GLU A 77 -18.85 -6.76 -1.34
C GLU A 77 -19.08 -6.39 0.13
N ASP A 78 -18.08 -6.58 0.99
CA ASP A 78 -18.17 -6.21 2.41
C ASP A 78 -18.27 -4.70 2.63
N ILE A 79 -17.97 -3.89 1.62
CA ILE A 79 -18.18 -2.43 1.69
C ILE A 79 -19.65 -2.08 1.89
N GLU A 80 -20.58 -2.96 1.46
CA GLU A 80 -22.01 -2.75 1.64
C GLU A 80 -22.40 -2.82 3.12
N ARG A 81 -21.67 -3.56 3.95
CA ARG A 81 -21.83 -3.55 5.41
C ARG A 81 -21.50 -2.19 5.99
N LEU A 82 -20.38 -1.58 5.56
CA LEU A 82 -20.00 -0.23 5.99
C LEU A 82 -21.02 0.81 5.49
N ARG A 83 -21.54 0.66 4.28
CA ARG A 83 -22.55 1.54 3.69
C ARG A 83 -23.90 1.47 4.39
N SER A 84 -24.26 0.30 4.92
CA SER A 84 -25.52 0.08 5.64
C SER A 84 -25.46 0.50 7.11
N ASP A 85 -24.26 0.67 7.68
CA ASP A 85 -24.09 1.08 9.07
C ASP A 85 -24.52 2.54 9.28
N ALA A 86 -25.49 2.74 10.15
CA ALA A 86 -26.10 4.04 10.38
C ALA A 86 -25.13 5.03 11.05
N GLY A 87 -24.33 4.56 12.02
CA GLY A 87 -23.34 5.38 12.71
C GLY A 87 -22.22 5.80 11.79
N LEU A 88 -21.66 4.88 10.99
CA LEU A 88 -20.64 5.22 9.99
C LEU A 88 -21.15 6.19 8.93
N LYS A 89 -22.39 6.04 8.51
CA LYS A 89 -22.98 6.95 7.53
C LYS A 89 -23.06 8.39 8.02
N LEU A 90 -23.30 8.59 9.31
CA LEU A 90 -23.27 9.91 9.93
C LEU A 90 -21.84 10.46 10.00
N LEU A 91 -20.85 9.61 10.34
CA LEU A 91 -19.47 10.01 10.52
C LEU A 91 -18.71 10.22 9.19
N LEU A 92 -18.87 9.30 8.24
CA LEU A 92 -18.08 9.25 7.00
C LEU A 92 -18.85 9.73 5.76
N GLY A 93 -20.15 9.99 5.91
CA GLY A 93 -21.02 10.32 4.80
C GLY A 93 -21.23 9.12 3.85
N LYS A 94 -21.53 9.42 2.59
CA LYS A 94 -21.74 8.38 1.58
C LYS A 94 -20.45 7.70 1.17
N LEU A 95 -20.44 6.38 1.14
CA LEU A 95 -19.37 5.55 0.57
C LEU A 95 -19.77 5.04 -0.82
N PRO A 96 -18.81 4.86 -1.74
CA PRO A 96 -19.07 4.22 -3.03
C PRO A 96 -19.54 2.78 -2.85
N SER A 97 -20.30 2.26 -3.81
CA SER A 97 -20.71 0.85 -3.82
C SER A 97 -19.55 -0.05 -4.20
N ALA A 98 -19.66 -1.34 -3.86
CA ALA A 98 -18.68 -2.36 -4.25
C ALA A 98 -18.40 -2.32 -5.77
N GLU A 99 -19.45 -2.20 -6.59
CA GLU A 99 -19.32 -2.10 -8.03
C GLU A 99 -18.58 -0.84 -8.48
N ALA A 100 -18.83 0.30 -7.86
CA ALA A 100 -18.15 1.55 -8.16
C ALA A 100 -16.66 1.48 -7.79
N VAL A 101 -16.32 0.84 -6.66
CA VAL A 101 -14.93 0.59 -6.26
C VAL A 101 -14.26 -0.38 -7.25
N ARG A 102 -14.94 -1.47 -7.63
CA ARG A 102 -14.43 -2.42 -8.61
C ARG A 102 -14.09 -1.73 -9.94
N PHE A 103 -15.00 -0.90 -10.43
CA PHE A 103 -14.79 -0.15 -11.66
C PHE A 103 -13.60 0.83 -11.54
N PHE A 104 -13.45 1.49 -10.40
CA PHE A 104 -12.29 2.34 -10.13
C PHE A 104 -10.97 1.54 -10.15
N LEU A 105 -10.95 0.34 -9.54
CA LEU A 105 -9.77 -0.52 -9.52
C LEU A 105 -9.37 -1.04 -10.90
N TYR A 106 -10.33 -1.25 -11.81
CA TYR A 106 -10.03 -1.59 -13.20
C TYR A 106 -9.23 -0.49 -13.92
N GLY A 107 -9.33 0.75 -13.49
CA GLY A 107 -8.54 1.86 -14.03
C GLY A 107 -7.03 1.76 -13.81
N PHE A 108 -6.59 0.86 -12.93
CA PHE A 108 -5.17 0.55 -12.71
C PHE A 108 -4.64 -0.55 -13.63
N HIS A 109 -5.52 -1.26 -14.32
CA HIS A 109 -5.18 -2.38 -15.18
C HIS A 109 -5.10 -1.96 -16.66
N ASP A 110 -4.12 -2.52 -17.38
CA ASP A 110 -4.01 -2.41 -18.84
C ASP A 110 -3.63 -3.77 -19.40
N GLU A 111 -4.56 -4.39 -20.14
CA GLU A 111 -4.37 -5.72 -20.73
C GLU A 111 -3.20 -5.76 -21.71
N LYS A 112 -2.90 -4.66 -22.40
CA LYS A 112 -1.79 -4.58 -23.35
C LYS A 112 -0.44 -4.86 -22.70
N LEU A 113 -0.27 -4.53 -21.44
CA LEU A 113 0.95 -4.81 -20.70
C LEU A 113 1.14 -6.30 -20.40
N LEU A 114 0.11 -7.11 -20.61
CA LEU A 114 0.15 -8.57 -20.43
C LEU A 114 0.37 -9.31 -21.77
N GLU A 115 0.26 -8.65 -22.92
CA GLU A 115 0.38 -9.29 -24.25
C GLU A 115 1.75 -9.96 -24.47
N GLY A 116 2.80 -9.48 -23.82
CA GLY A 116 4.15 -10.05 -23.88
C GLY A 116 4.46 -11.11 -22.84
N LYS A 117 3.46 -11.61 -22.10
CA LYS A 117 3.66 -12.58 -21.03
C LYS A 117 4.17 -13.91 -21.59
N PRO A 118 5.40 -14.37 -21.25
CA PRO A 118 5.94 -15.63 -21.73
C PRO A 118 5.16 -16.82 -21.13
N ASP A 119 5.12 -17.94 -21.83
CA ASP A 119 4.45 -19.15 -21.36
C ASP A 119 5.12 -19.74 -20.14
N GLU A 120 6.44 -19.61 -20.04
CA GLU A 120 7.24 -20.08 -18.92
C GLU A 120 8.07 -18.96 -18.28
N GLY A 121 8.38 -19.14 -17.01
CA GLY A 121 9.18 -18.21 -16.23
C GLY A 121 8.39 -17.11 -15.54
N ALA A 122 9.06 -16.36 -14.68
CA ALA A 122 8.48 -15.26 -13.95
C ALA A 122 8.23 -14.05 -14.87
N PHE A 123 7.06 -13.47 -14.78
CA PHE A 123 6.70 -12.26 -15.51
C PHE A 123 6.24 -11.18 -14.52
N ILE A 124 6.76 -9.98 -14.69
CA ILE A 124 6.33 -8.79 -13.97
C ILE A 124 5.94 -7.79 -15.05
N ALA A 125 4.65 -7.49 -15.15
CA ALA A 125 4.15 -6.47 -16.07
C ALA A 125 4.76 -5.10 -15.75
N GLU A 126 4.86 -4.25 -16.76
CA GLU A 126 5.16 -2.85 -16.54
C GLU A 126 4.04 -2.19 -15.74
N GLU A 127 4.41 -1.24 -14.89
CA GLU A 127 3.43 -0.50 -14.09
C GLU A 127 2.67 0.49 -14.99
N THR A 128 1.35 0.51 -14.89
CA THR A 128 0.55 1.58 -15.48
C THR A 128 0.87 2.90 -14.78
N ARG A 129 0.63 4.03 -15.46
CA ARG A 129 0.83 5.35 -14.86
C ARG A 129 0.07 5.53 -13.54
N PRO A 130 -1.21 5.14 -13.39
CA PRO A 130 -1.91 5.21 -12.12
C PRO A 130 -1.29 4.32 -11.04
N LEU A 131 -0.82 3.12 -11.38
CA LEU A 131 -0.19 2.21 -10.43
C LEU A 131 1.16 2.78 -9.94
N ALA A 132 1.98 3.31 -10.83
CA ALA A 132 3.19 4.05 -10.47
C ALA A 132 2.87 5.27 -9.58
N GLY A 133 1.73 5.92 -9.82
CA GLY A 133 1.23 7.01 -8.98
C GLY A 133 0.89 6.57 -7.57
N LEU A 134 0.26 5.40 -7.38
CA LEU A 134 0.03 4.82 -6.04
C LEU A 134 1.35 4.54 -5.31
N TRP A 135 2.36 4.09 -6.02
CA TRP A 135 3.68 3.88 -5.43
C TRP A 135 4.28 5.21 -4.92
N GLU A 136 4.14 6.30 -5.68
CA GLU A 136 4.56 7.64 -5.23
C GLU A 136 3.75 8.12 -4.01
N VAL A 137 2.45 7.83 -3.96
CA VAL A 137 1.61 8.10 -2.77
C VAL A 137 2.15 7.35 -1.56
N ASN A 138 2.40 6.03 -1.67
CA ASN A 138 2.97 5.23 -0.59
C ASN A 138 4.32 5.80 -0.13
N ARG A 139 5.19 6.15 -1.06
CA ARG A 139 6.49 6.76 -0.79
C ARG A 139 6.37 8.04 0.03
N GLU A 140 5.46 8.93 -0.34
CA GLU A 140 5.22 10.20 0.38
C GLU A 140 4.61 9.96 1.77
N VAL A 141 3.70 8.97 1.89
CA VAL A 141 3.11 8.55 3.17
C VAL A 141 4.20 8.01 4.10
N VAL A 142 5.05 7.09 3.62
CA VAL A 142 6.18 6.55 4.39
C VAL A 142 7.10 7.68 4.87
N ILE A 143 7.42 8.64 3.99
CA ILE A 143 8.23 9.81 4.33
C ILE A 143 7.62 10.61 5.49
N LYS A 144 6.32 10.82 5.48
CA LYS A 144 5.63 11.58 6.54
C LYS A 144 5.45 10.78 7.83
N ALA A 145 5.19 9.49 7.72
CA ALA A 145 4.94 8.61 8.85
C ALA A 145 6.22 8.24 9.61
N SER A 146 7.37 8.24 8.92
CA SER A 146 8.64 7.88 9.56
C SER A 146 9.03 8.88 10.66
N ARG A 147 9.72 8.37 11.69
CA ARG A 147 10.18 9.18 12.80
C ARG A 147 11.19 10.22 12.32
N LYS A 148 11.19 11.41 12.94
CA LYS A 148 12.07 12.53 12.57
C LYS A 148 13.55 12.17 12.59
N GLU A 149 13.96 11.28 13.48
CA GLU A 149 15.34 10.82 13.56
C GLU A 149 15.49 9.53 12.77
N ALA A 150 16.31 9.60 11.70
CA ALA A 150 16.66 8.41 10.93
C ALA A 150 17.50 7.47 11.80
N PRO A 151 17.16 6.19 11.92
CA PRO A 151 17.97 5.23 12.65
C PRO A 151 19.35 5.09 12.03
N GLN A 152 20.37 4.82 12.84
CA GLN A 152 21.73 4.60 12.34
C GLN A 152 21.84 3.32 11.49
N GLN A 153 20.91 2.40 11.69
CA GLN A 153 20.80 1.14 10.97
C GLN A 153 19.36 0.97 10.49
N ALA A 154 19.18 0.45 9.28
CA ALA A 154 17.89 0.05 8.78
C ALA A 154 17.90 -1.45 8.46
N THR A 155 16.97 -2.19 9.05
CA THR A 155 16.73 -3.59 8.75
C THR A 155 15.51 -3.68 7.83
N ILE A 156 15.72 -4.17 6.62
CA ILE A 156 14.64 -4.42 5.65
C ILE A 156 14.37 -5.91 5.65
N ASP A 157 13.19 -6.26 6.14
CA ASP A 157 12.67 -7.62 6.06
C ASP A 157 11.91 -7.78 4.75
N GLN A 158 12.29 -8.77 3.95
CA GLN A 158 11.69 -9.03 2.66
C GLN A 158 11.03 -10.40 2.70
N ASP A 159 9.72 -10.41 2.57
CA ASP A 159 8.94 -11.63 2.55
C ASP A 159 8.14 -11.80 1.26
N ALA A 160 8.00 -13.06 0.84
CA ALA A 160 7.25 -13.46 -0.34
C ALA A 160 6.17 -14.45 0.08
N THR A 161 4.93 -14.04 0.01
CA THR A 161 3.78 -14.84 0.41
C THR A 161 3.10 -15.44 -0.82
N VAL A 162 2.75 -16.73 -0.77
CA VAL A 162 1.97 -17.36 -1.83
C VAL A 162 0.49 -17.12 -1.57
N ILE A 163 -0.18 -16.51 -2.56
CA ILE A 163 -1.64 -16.33 -2.58
C ILE A 163 -2.22 -17.29 -3.62
N GLN A 164 -2.96 -18.29 -3.15
CA GLN A 164 -3.66 -19.24 -4.03
C GLN A 164 -4.70 -18.50 -4.89
N SER A 165 -4.78 -18.89 -6.16
CA SER A 165 -5.75 -18.32 -7.07
C SER A 165 -6.13 -19.31 -8.17
N HIS A 166 -7.42 -19.42 -8.43
CA HIS A 166 -7.97 -20.25 -9.52
C HIS A 166 -8.19 -19.44 -10.82
N LYS A 167 -7.73 -18.18 -10.87
CA LYS A 167 -7.84 -17.38 -12.08
C LYS A 167 -7.02 -17.99 -13.22
N GLU A 168 -7.51 -17.90 -14.43
CA GLU A 168 -6.86 -18.43 -15.63
C GLU A 168 -5.42 -17.93 -15.81
N GLN A 169 -5.18 -16.68 -15.49
CA GLN A 169 -3.86 -16.02 -15.58
C GLN A 169 -2.89 -16.41 -14.47
N SER A 170 -3.35 -17.07 -13.38
CA SER A 170 -2.48 -17.54 -12.31
C SER A 170 -1.62 -18.73 -12.77
N ARG A 171 -0.40 -18.84 -12.22
CA ARG A 171 0.55 -19.89 -12.58
C ARG A 171 0.84 -20.82 -11.40
N MET A 172 1.50 -21.94 -11.71
CA MET A 172 1.97 -22.86 -10.68
C MET A 172 3.06 -22.20 -9.86
N THR A 173 2.87 -22.17 -8.55
CA THR A 173 3.87 -21.72 -7.57
C THR A 173 4.82 -22.87 -7.21
N TYR A 174 5.88 -22.54 -6.46
CA TYR A 174 6.81 -23.57 -5.96
C TYR A 174 6.18 -24.55 -4.96
N LEU A 175 4.99 -24.23 -4.43
CA LEU A 175 4.21 -25.13 -3.57
C LEU A 175 3.39 -26.16 -4.37
N GLY A 176 3.42 -26.11 -5.70
CA GLY A 176 2.63 -27.01 -6.55
C GLY A 176 1.16 -26.60 -6.70
N GLU A 177 0.80 -25.38 -6.32
CA GLU A 177 -0.53 -24.80 -6.41
C GLU A 177 -0.54 -23.58 -7.34
N ARG A 178 -1.67 -23.32 -8.00
CA ARG A 178 -1.82 -22.11 -8.80
C ARG A 178 -1.97 -20.89 -7.91
N GLY A 179 -1.27 -19.80 -8.24
CA GLY A 179 -1.33 -18.59 -7.43
C GLY A 179 -0.43 -17.48 -7.91
N TYR A 180 -0.26 -16.52 -7.01
CA TYR A 180 0.63 -15.38 -7.15
C TYR A 180 1.60 -15.35 -5.97
N GLN A 181 2.72 -14.69 -6.15
CA GLN A 181 3.75 -14.56 -5.11
C GLN A 181 4.17 -13.10 -4.93
N PRO A 182 3.32 -12.26 -4.33
CA PRO A 182 3.70 -10.90 -3.98
C PRO A 182 4.87 -10.90 -3.00
N VAL A 183 5.66 -9.84 -3.06
CA VAL A 183 6.78 -9.59 -2.16
C VAL A 183 6.57 -8.26 -1.48
N ILE A 184 6.76 -8.24 -0.17
CA ILE A 184 6.66 -7.03 0.66
C ILE A 184 8.04 -6.72 1.24
N ASN A 185 8.42 -5.44 1.24
CA ASN A 185 9.59 -4.92 1.94
C ASN A 185 9.14 -4.13 3.15
N TYR A 186 9.51 -4.59 4.33
CA TYR A 186 9.15 -4.00 5.61
C TYR A 186 10.37 -3.42 6.32
N TRP A 187 10.26 -2.19 6.80
CA TRP A 187 11.30 -1.52 7.56
C TRP A 187 11.07 -1.70 9.06
N VAL A 188 11.86 -2.58 9.66
CA VAL A 188 11.65 -3.08 11.02
C VAL A 188 11.69 -1.95 12.07
N GLU A 189 12.68 -1.06 12.02
CA GLU A 189 12.86 -0.03 13.05
C GLU A 189 11.79 1.07 13.02
N GLN A 190 11.11 1.23 11.89
CA GLN A 190 10.07 2.24 11.70
C GLN A 190 8.65 1.64 11.70
N ASP A 191 8.54 0.32 11.65
CA ASP A 191 7.26 -0.40 11.54
C ASP A 191 6.45 0.03 10.29
N LEU A 192 7.13 0.12 9.14
CA LEU A 192 6.55 0.63 7.91
C LEU A 192 6.79 -0.31 6.72
N ILE A 193 5.78 -0.49 5.88
CA ILE A 193 5.92 -1.12 4.57
C ILE A 193 6.50 -0.10 3.60
N LEU A 194 7.69 -0.38 3.08
CA LEU A 194 8.38 0.50 2.13
C LEU A 194 7.85 0.34 0.72
N SER A 195 7.65 -0.90 0.29
CA SER A 195 7.20 -1.23 -1.07
C SER A 195 6.69 -2.65 -1.13
N ASP A 196 5.89 -2.91 -2.13
CA ASP A 196 5.42 -4.21 -2.53
C ASP A 196 5.67 -4.45 -4.01
N GLU A 197 5.59 -5.70 -4.45
CA GLU A 197 5.63 -6.09 -5.85
C GLU A 197 4.74 -7.32 -6.04
N PHE A 198 3.74 -7.20 -6.89
CA PHE A 198 2.87 -8.31 -7.24
C PHE A 198 3.49 -9.13 -8.36
N ARG A 199 3.61 -10.45 -8.15
CA ARG A 199 4.24 -11.39 -9.09
C ARG A 199 3.36 -12.60 -9.31
N ASP A 200 3.51 -13.20 -10.48
CA ASP A 200 2.81 -14.45 -10.84
C ASP A 200 3.62 -15.72 -10.58
N LEU A 201 4.92 -15.62 -10.31
CA LEU A 201 5.83 -16.75 -9.96
C LEU A 201 6.98 -16.28 -9.07
N SER A 202 7.67 -17.25 -8.44
CA SER A 202 8.95 -16.98 -7.77
C SER A 202 9.95 -16.45 -8.80
N ALA A 203 10.15 -15.15 -8.80
CA ALA A 203 11.13 -14.53 -9.67
C ALA A 203 12.54 -14.99 -9.29
N CYS A 204 13.39 -15.15 -10.32
CA CYS A 204 14.81 -15.41 -10.13
C CYS A 204 15.42 -14.44 -9.08
N PRO A 205 16.38 -14.91 -8.25
CA PRO A 205 17.03 -14.12 -7.20
C PRO A 205 17.52 -12.73 -7.62
N HIS A 206 17.88 -12.56 -8.89
CA HIS A 206 18.33 -11.28 -9.44
C HIS A 206 17.25 -10.18 -9.42
N ARG A 207 15.96 -10.51 -9.48
CA ARG A 207 14.87 -9.52 -9.39
C ARG A 207 14.49 -9.17 -7.94
N GLN A 208 14.72 -10.05 -6.99
CA GLN A 208 14.66 -9.71 -5.55
C GLN A 208 15.59 -8.54 -5.22
N MET A 209 16.74 -8.44 -5.93
CA MET A 209 17.64 -7.30 -5.79
C MET A 209 17.07 -5.97 -6.30
N ALA A 210 16.20 -5.98 -7.31
CA ALA A 210 15.60 -4.73 -7.82
C ALA A 210 14.64 -4.10 -6.81
N MET A 211 13.90 -4.91 -6.06
CA MET A 211 13.04 -4.43 -4.98
C MET A 211 13.83 -3.90 -3.78
N CYS A 212 14.92 -4.58 -3.43
CA CYS A 212 15.84 -4.08 -2.42
C CYS A 212 16.39 -2.69 -2.82
N ARG A 213 16.53 -2.41 -4.14
CA ARG A 213 16.91 -1.08 -4.66
C ARG A 213 15.82 -0.03 -4.44
N ARG A 214 14.53 -0.35 -4.60
CA ARG A 214 13.43 0.60 -4.34
C ARG A 214 13.37 0.98 -2.86
N GLY A 215 13.39 0.02 -1.96
CA GLY A 215 13.48 0.24 -0.51
C GLY A 215 14.75 1.01 -0.12
N TRP A 216 15.90 0.69 -0.76
CA TRP A 216 17.16 1.39 -0.58
C TRP A 216 17.14 2.84 -1.06
N THR A 217 16.50 3.12 -2.19
CA THR A 217 16.34 4.49 -2.71
C THR A 217 15.53 5.35 -1.75
N LEU A 218 14.49 4.79 -1.15
CA LEU A 218 13.73 5.42 -0.09
C LEU A 218 14.59 5.71 1.14
N TYR A 219 15.30 4.72 1.65
CA TYR A 219 16.18 4.90 2.79
C TYR A 219 17.27 5.96 2.55
N ARG A 220 17.95 5.96 1.39
CA ARG A 220 18.97 6.97 1.03
C ARG A 220 18.39 8.39 1.03
N ARG A 221 17.18 8.55 0.53
CA ARG A 221 16.52 9.86 0.50
C ARG A 221 16.15 10.34 1.90
N PHE A 222 15.88 9.40 2.81
CA PHE A 222 15.61 9.65 4.21
C PHE A 222 16.84 10.04 5.02
N SER A 223 17.85 9.20 4.96
CA SER A 223 19.03 9.31 5.82
C SER A 223 20.03 10.37 5.32
N GLY A 224 19.93 10.77 4.04
CA GLY A 224 20.96 11.61 3.39
C GLY A 224 22.35 10.98 3.38
N ARG A 225 22.49 9.71 3.81
CA ARG A 225 23.77 9.03 3.99
C ARG A 225 23.98 7.91 3.00
N PRO A 226 25.17 7.76 2.41
CA PRO A 226 25.53 6.57 1.66
C PRO A 226 25.66 5.39 2.64
N GLY A 227 25.04 4.26 2.33
CA GLY A 227 25.11 3.04 3.15
C GLY A 227 25.37 1.82 2.29
N ARG A 228 25.78 0.71 2.89
CA ARG A 228 25.95 -0.60 2.24
C ARG A 228 24.85 -1.55 2.68
N CYS A 229 24.28 -2.28 1.71
CA CYS A 229 23.39 -3.40 1.98
C CYS A 229 24.23 -4.64 2.37
N ARG A 230 23.98 -5.22 3.53
CA ARG A 230 24.50 -6.56 3.90
C ARG A 230 23.32 -7.52 3.96
N ARG A 231 23.40 -8.61 3.21
CA ARG A 231 22.37 -9.66 3.18
C ARG A 231 22.58 -10.64 4.32
N ALA A 232 21.61 -10.79 5.20
CA ALA A 232 21.44 -11.99 6.01
C ALA A 232 20.31 -12.81 5.36
N SER A 233 20.32 -14.13 5.47
CA SER A 233 19.60 -15.11 4.63
C SER A 233 18.08 -14.90 4.36
N ARG A 234 17.40 -14.06 5.12
CA ARG A 234 16.01 -13.61 4.91
C ARG A 234 15.80 -12.13 5.25
N ARG A 235 16.81 -11.48 5.88
CA ARG A 235 16.78 -10.08 6.29
C ARG A 235 17.95 -9.35 5.67
N SER A 236 17.73 -8.19 5.09
CA SER A 236 18.79 -7.30 4.59
C SER A 236 18.98 -6.16 5.56
N THR A 237 20.17 -6.07 6.17
CA THR A 237 20.52 -4.99 7.09
C THR A 237 21.33 -3.93 6.35
N PHE A 238 20.89 -2.69 6.40
CA PHE A 238 21.56 -1.54 5.80
C PHE A 238 22.33 -0.78 6.88
N VAL A 239 23.63 -0.64 6.68
CA VAL A 239 24.49 0.11 7.60
C VAL A 239 24.97 1.37 6.90
N PRO A 240 24.70 2.56 7.44
CA PRO A 240 25.25 3.80 6.90
C PRO A 240 26.78 3.80 7.00
N THR A 241 27.48 4.15 5.92
CA THR A 241 28.94 4.33 5.94
C THR A 241 29.28 5.79 5.85
N ALA A 242 30.27 6.23 6.62
CA ALA A 242 30.71 7.62 6.70
C ALA A 242 31.54 8.09 5.46
N ARG A 243 31.83 7.22 4.49
CA ARG A 243 32.62 7.57 3.28
C ARG A 243 31.98 7.04 2.02
N PRO A 244 31.94 7.82 0.93
CA PRO A 244 31.53 7.35 -0.38
C PRO A 244 32.68 6.51 -0.97
N THR A 245 32.57 5.21 -0.94
CA THR A 245 33.45 4.34 -1.73
C THR A 245 32.60 3.61 -2.77
N ASN A 246 33.03 3.80 -4.02
CA ASN A 246 32.59 3.27 -5.29
C ASN A 246 31.89 1.89 -5.29
N THR A 247 30.75 1.90 -5.95
CA THR A 247 30.29 0.92 -6.96
C THR A 247 30.90 -0.46 -6.96
N SER A 248 30.62 -1.34 -6.03
CA SER A 248 30.83 -2.77 -6.30
C SER A 248 30.17 -3.73 -5.32
N CYS A 249 29.05 -3.34 -4.75
CA CYS A 249 28.27 -4.25 -3.87
C CYS A 249 27.45 -5.29 -4.65
N TRP A 250 27.54 -5.31 -6.00
CA TRP A 250 26.62 -6.05 -6.85
C TRP A 250 27.26 -7.13 -7.73
N THR A 251 28.54 -7.40 -7.59
CA THR A 251 29.21 -8.52 -8.26
C THR A 251 29.71 -9.52 -7.23
N ARG A 252 28.85 -10.42 -6.85
CA ARG A 252 29.02 -11.87 -6.63
C ARG A 252 27.79 -12.44 -5.95
#